data_f31f39abee4ea8b2bd8d3ee767d73bb3
#
_entry.id   f31f39abee4ea8b2bd8d3ee767d73bb3
#
_cell.length_a   1.000
_cell.length_b   1.000
_cell.length_c   1.000
_cell.angle_alpha   90.00
_cell.angle_beta   90.00
_cell.angle_gamma   90.00
#
_symmetry.space_group_name_H-M   'P 1'
#
loop_
_entity.id
_entity.type
_entity.pdbx_description
1 polymer ?
#
loop_
_entity_poly.entity_id
_entity_poly.type
_entity_poly.pdbx_seq_one_letter_code
_entity_poly.pdbx_strand_id
1 'polypeptide(L)'
;NKLGCPNCIRPDGTHSLTKPNTEDGLTEYGFCVVDRMQELGMSVDVSHLSDRGFYDVYENTTKPFLASHSNARAVTSHVRNLTDDMIRKLSVRGGIIGVNFETTFLGKENDCGIAAVIRHLEHLHKIGGEDCLALGSDFDGIKGNSELTGVQDMVRLRDALQHAGWKQRILDKLFFENVLRFYR
;
A
#
# COMPACT_ATOMS: atom_id res chain seq x y z
N ASN A 1 18.36 2.10 9.72
CA ASN A 1 17.09 1.96 10.42
C ASN A 1 17.23 0.92 11.54
N LYS A 2 16.69 1.20 12.76
CA LYS A 2 16.79 0.28 13.91
C LYS A 2 15.87 -0.93 13.81
N LEU A 3 14.74 -0.84 13.09
CA LEU A 3 13.74 -1.89 13.00
C LEU A 3 13.91 -2.78 11.77
N GLY A 4 14.32 -2.21 10.65
CA GLY A 4 14.45 -2.94 9.39
C GLY A 4 14.94 -2.03 8.27
N CYS A 5 15.20 -2.62 7.10
CA CYS A 5 15.62 -1.86 5.94
C CYS A 5 14.44 -1.19 5.24
N PRO A 6 14.51 0.11 4.91
CA PRO A 6 13.52 0.78 4.09
C PRO A 6 13.62 0.32 2.61
N ASN A 7 12.50 0.35 1.91
CA ASN A 7 12.40 -0.16 0.54
C ASN A 7 13.28 0.55 -0.51
N CYS A 8 13.69 1.79 -0.25
CA CYS A 8 14.54 2.57 -1.18
C CYS A 8 16.04 2.41 -0.95
N ILE A 9 16.50 1.69 0.08
CA ILE A 9 17.92 1.45 0.36
C ILE A 9 18.29 0.04 -0.07
N ARG A 10 19.35 -0.09 -0.87
CA ARG A 10 19.90 -1.36 -1.35
C ARG A 10 20.90 -1.94 -0.34
N PRO A 11 21.24 -3.25 -0.45
CA PRO A 11 22.23 -3.89 0.43
C PRO A 11 23.60 -3.18 0.47
N ASP A 12 24.00 -2.58 -0.65
CA ASP A 12 25.23 -1.79 -0.76
C ASP A 12 25.13 -0.37 -0.17
N GLY A 13 23.97 -0.04 0.45
CA GLY A 13 23.72 1.28 1.03
C GLY A 13 23.32 2.37 0.01
N THR A 14 23.27 2.04 -1.28
CA THR A 14 22.85 3.01 -2.31
C THR A 14 21.34 3.18 -2.34
N HIS A 15 20.89 4.37 -2.79
CA HIS A 15 19.47 4.67 -2.94
C HIS A 15 18.97 4.28 -4.33
N SER A 16 17.80 3.61 -4.39
CA SER A 16 17.13 3.28 -5.66
C SER A 16 15.61 3.35 -5.52
N LEU A 17 14.95 3.93 -6.52
CA LEU A 17 13.48 3.98 -6.59
C LEU A 17 12.88 2.88 -7.47
N THR A 18 13.71 2.14 -8.22
CA THR A 18 13.26 1.12 -9.18
C THR A 18 13.82 -0.27 -8.92
N LYS A 19 14.91 -0.38 -8.16
CA LYS A 19 15.54 -1.65 -7.79
C LYS A 19 15.26 -1.95 -6.31
N PRO A 20 14.31 -2.85 -6.01
CA PRO A 20 13.95 -3.16 -4.64
C PRO A 20 15.09 -3.85 -3.88
N ASN A 21 15.10 -3.69 -2.55
CA ASN A 21 15.93 -4.47 -1.67
C ASN A 21 15.20 -5.76 -1.28
N THR A 22 15.70 -6.89 -1.78
CA THR A 22 15.15 -8.23 -1.55
C THR A 22 15.96 -9.03 -0.53
N GLU A 23 17.03 -8.46 0.03
CA GLU A 23 17.99 -9.15 0.89
C GLU A 23 17.86 -8.71 2.35
N ASP A 24 17.87 -7.40 2.60
CA ASP A 24 17.80 -6.85 3.96
C ASP A 24 16.36 -6.63 4.40
N GLY A 25 15.95 -7.34 5.42
CA GLY A 25 14.61 -7.26 6.02
C GLY A 25 14.61 -6.61 7.39
N LEU A 26 13.86 -7.21 8.32
CA LEU A 26 13.81 -6.81 9.72
C LEU A 26 15.14 -7.14 10.42
N THR A 27 15.53 -6.28 11.35
CA THR A 27 16.60 -6.59 12.31
C THR A 27 16.07 -7.52 13.40
N GLU A 28 16.97 -8.12 14.20
CA GLU A 28 16.56 -8.89 15.41
C GLU A 28 15.63 -8.06 16.31
N TYR A 29 15.98 -6.79 16.50
CA TYR A 29 15.12 -5.88 17.25
C TYR A 29 13.79 -5.60 16.55
N GLY A 30 13.77 -5.55 15.21
CA GLY A 30 12.56 -5.42 14.40
C GLY A 30 11.59 -6.59 14.61
N PHE A 31 12.09 -7.82 14.65
CA PHE A 31 11.28 -9.01 14.98
C PHE A 31 10.67 -8.89 16.37
N CYS A 32 11.46 -8.55 17.39
CA CYS A 32 10.94 -8.36 18.76
C CYS A 32 9.85 -7.28 18.82
N VAL A 33 9.98 -6.21 18.04
CA VAL A 33 8.96 -5.14 17.98
C VAL A 33 7.68 -5.65 17.31
N VAL A 34 7.79 -6.38 16.19
CA VAL A 34 6.62 -6.96 15.50
C VAL A 34 5.88 -7.95 16.41
N ASP A 35 6.59 -8.80 17.13
CA ASP A 35 6.00 -9.74 18.09
C ASP A 35 5.24 -8.98 19.18
N ARG A 36 5.87 -7.93 19.73
CA ARG A 36 5.22 -7.11 20.76
C ARG A 36 4.00 -6.37 20.25
N MET A 37 4.02 -5.89 19.00
CA MET A 37 2.85 -5.28 18.35
C MET A 37 1.70 -6.30 18.27
N GLN A 38 1.97 -7.54 17.86
CA GLN A 38 0.96 -8.58 17.79
C GLN A 38 0.34 -8.89 19.17
N GLU A 39 1.16 -8.99 20.22
CA GLU A 39 0.68 -9.20 21.60
C GLU A 39 -0.26 -8.06 22.05
N LEU A 40 0.08 -6.83 21.73
CA LEU A 40 -0.70 -5.65 22.10
C LEU A 40 -1.91 -5.38 21.17
N GLY A 41 -2.13 -6.20 20.13
CA GLY A 41 -3.18 -5.96 19.16
C GLY A 41 -2.94 -4.76 18.24
N MET A 42 -1.69 -4.31 18.10
CA MET A 42 -1.31 -3.25 17.18
C MET A 42 -1.12 -3.79 15.77
N SER A 43 -1.61 -3.06 14.79
CA SER A 43 -1.43 -3.39 13.38
C SER A 43 -0.02 -3.06 12.91
N VAL A 44 0.59 -3.96 12.13
CA VAL A 44 1.89 -3.72 11.48
C VAL A 44 1.65 -3.09 10.11
N ASP A 45 2.31 -1.96 9.84
CA ASP A 45 2.30 -1.30 8.53
C ASP A 45 3.60 -1.57 7.77
N VAL A 46 3.48 -2.08 6.55
CA VAL A 46 4.62 -2.47 5.72
C VAL A 46 4.96 -1.45 4.63
N SER A 47 4.26 -0.32 4.55
CA SER A 47 4.37 0.64 3.44
C SER A 47 5.79 1.15 3.17
N HIS A 48 6.67 1.20 4.16
CA HIS A 48 8.06 1.65 4.01
C HIS A 48 9.11 0.54 4.12
N LEU A 49 8.71 -0.70 4.35
CA LEU A 49 9.65 -1.80 4.45
C LEU A 49 10.21 -2.19 3.08
N SER A 50 11.41 -2.75 3.07
CA SER A 50 11.97 -3.44 1.91
C SER A 50 11.11 -4.64 1.51
N ASP A 51 11.33 -5.17 0.31
CA ASP A 51 10.64 -6.38 -0.12
C ASP A 51 10.90 -7.53 0.86
N ARG A 52 12.16 -7.72 1.30
CA ARG A 52 12.47 -8.73 2.33
C ARG A 52 11.74 -8.45 3.64
N GLY A 53 11.71 -7.21 4.10
CA GLY A 53 10.98 -6.82 5.32
C GLY A 53 9.48 -7.08 5.25
N PHE A 54 8.85 -6.93 4.07
CA PHE A 54 7.46 -7.35 3.86
C PHE A 54 7.29 -8.86 4.12
N TYR A 55 8.17 -9.69 3.54
CA TYR A 55 8.10 -11.13 3.74
C TYR A 55 8.41 -11.54 5.17
N ASP A 56 9.35 -10.87 5.84
CA ASP A 56 9.63 -11.10 7.27
C ASP A 56 8.36 -10.87 8.12
N VAL A 57 7.62 -9.78 7.88
CA VAL A 57 6.34 -9.54 8.55
C VAL A 57 5.33 -10.64 8.20
N TYR A 58 5.17 -10.98 6.92
CA TYR A 58 4.23 -12.01 6.48
C TYR A 58 4.53 -13.38 7.12
N GLU A 59 5.79 -13.79 7.19
CA GLU A 59 6.23 -15.08 7.71
C GLU A 59 6.12 -15.17 9.24
N ASN A 60 6.33 -14.05 9.94
CA ASN A 60 6.39 -14.00 11.40
C ASN A 60 5.10 -13.47 12.07
N THR A 61 4.07 -13.13 11.30
CA THR A 61 2.79 -12.70 11.85
C THR A 61 1.67 -13.68 11.47
N THR A 62 0.68 -13.83 12.35
CA THR A 62 -0.55 -14.60 12.07
C THR A 62 -1.77 -13.70 11.90
N LYS A 63 -1.73 -12.49 12.46
CA LYS A 63 -2.78 -11.49 12.37
C LYS A 63 -2.74 -10.73 11.05
N PRO A 64 -3.86 -10.13 10.61
CA PRO A 64 -3.86 -9.20 9.50
C PRO A 64 -2.89 -8.04 9.73
N PHE A 65 -2.22 -7.61 8.67
CA PHE A 65 -1.36 -6.43 8.64
C PHE A 65 -1.72 -5.57 7.41
N LEU A 66 -1.22 -4.35 7.31
CA LEU A 66 -1.63 -3.43 6.26
C LEU A 66 -0.45 -2.82 5.51
N ALA A 67 -0.72 -2.37 4.30
CA ALA A 67 0.06 -1.36 3.61
C ALA A 67 -0.77 -0.08 3.60
N SER A 68 -0.51 0.84 4.52
CA SER A 68 -1.34 2.03 4.71
C SER A 68 -1.36 2.95 3.49
N HIS A 69 -0.27 2.98 2.69
CA HIS A 69 -0.12 3.85 1.52
C HIS A 69 0.86 3.25 0.49
N SER A 70 0.36 2.32 -0.33
CA SER A 70 1.15 1.62 -1.37
C SER A 70 0.29 1.30 -2.59
N ASN A 71 0.92 1.21 -3.76
CA ASN A 71 0.26 0.97 -5.03
C ASN A 71 0.71 -0.37 -5.64
N ALA A 72 0.34 -0.65 -6.91
CA ALA A 72 0.69 -1.88 -7.61
C ALA A 72 1.95 -1.67 -8.47
N ARG A 73 3.00 -2.49 -8.23
CA ARG A 73 4.29 -2.40 -8.96
C ARG A 73 4.16 -2.83 -10.42
N ALA A 74 3.21 -3.71 -10.73
CA ALA A 74 2.92 -4.12 -12.11
C ALA A 74 2.35 -2.97 -12.97
N VAL A 75 1.70 -1.97 -12.34
CA VAL A 75 1.21 -0.77 -13.03
C VAL A 75 2.32 0.27 -13.18
N THR A 76 3.04 0.55 -12.09
CA THR A 76 4.15 1.49 -12.08
C THR A 76 5.33 0.90 -11.32
N SER A 77 6.44 0.67 -12.02
CA SER A 77 7.66 0.07 -11.46
C SER A 77 8.36 1.04 -10.51
N HIS A 78 7.96 0.97 -9.24
CA HIS A 78 8.54 1.74 -8.15
C HIS A 78 8.70 0.85 -6.90
N VAL A 79 9.80 1.00 -6.14
CA VAL A 79 10.07 0.16 -4.97
C VAL A 79 9.05 0.30 -3.84
N ARG A 80 8.33 1.43 -3.79
CA ARG A 80 7.23 1.68 -2.84
C ARG A 80 5.96 0.90 -3.17
N ASN A 81 5.83 0.43 -4.40
CA ASN A 81 4.67 -0.31 -4.88
C ASN A 81 4.83 -1.81 -4.62
N LEU A 82 3.73 -2.47 -4.28
CA LEU A 82 3.67 -3.90 -3.96
C LEU A 82 3.72 -4.76 -5.23
N THR A 83 4.40 -5.89 -5.16
CA THR A 83 4.32 -6.93 -6.19
C THR A 83 2.98 -7.66 -6.13
N ASP A 84 2.59 -8.36 -7.20
CA ASP A 84 1.36 -9.18 -7.22
C ASP A 84 1.35 -10.26 -6.13
N ASP A 85 2.52 -10.83 -5.82
CA ASP A 85 2.65 -11.82 -4.75
C ASP A 85 2.40 -11.18 -3.37
N MET A 86 2.96 -10.00 -3.12
CA MET A 86 2.70 -9.25 -1.88
C MET A 86 1.23 -8.88 -1.73
N ILE A 87 0.59 -8.43 -2.82
CA ILE A 87 -0.85 -8.10 -2.83
C ILE A 87 -1.68 -9.33 -2.45
N ARG A 88 -1.41 -10.50 -3.06
CA ARG A 88 -2.12 -11.75 -2.74
C ARG A 88 -1.91 -12.16 -1.27
N LYS A 89 -0.67 -12.15 -0.80
CA LYS A 89 -0.32 -12.53 0.58
C LYS A 89 -1.01 -11.63 1.61
N LEU A 90 -1.00 -10.33 1.39
CA LEU A 90 -1.65 -9.37 2.26
C LEU A 90 -3.17 -9.59 2.27
N SER A 91 -3.78 -9.74 1.09
CA SER A 91 -5.23 -10.00 0.97
C SER A 91 -5.66 -11.31 1.63
N VAL A 92 -4.95 -12.42 1.37
CA VAL A 92 -5.24 -13.74 1.99
C VAL A 92 -5.14 -13.68 3.52
N ARG A 93 -4.25 -12.84 4.05
CA ARG A 93 -4.12 -12.59 5.50
C ARG A 93 -5.24 -11.69 6.06
N GLY A 94 -6.17 -11.20 5.24
CA GLY A 94 -7.24 -10.29 5.64
C GLY A 94 -6.82 -8.83 5.80
N GLY A 95 -5.64 -8.48 5.31
CA GLY A 95 -5.10 -7.12 5.34
C GLY A 95 -5.73 -6.18 4.32
N ILE A 96 -5.34 -4.90 4.40
CA ILE A 96 -5.80 -3.85 3.49
C ILE A 96 -4.62 -3.08 2.88
N ILE A 97 -4.85 -2.54 1.68
CA ILE A 97 -3.88 -1.76 0.90
C ILE A 97 -4.49 -0.39 0.61
N GLY A 98 -3.98 0.64 1.25
CA GLY A 98 -4.34 2.03 0.98
C GLY A 98 -3.62 2.54 -0.26
N VAL A 99 -4.37 2.93 -1.30
CA VAL A 99 -3.77 3.50 -2.52
C VAL A 99 -3.21 4.89 -2.22
N ASN A 100 -1.90 5.05 -2.46
CA ASN A 100 -1.16 6.30 -2.30
C ASN A 100 -1.35 7.22 -3.51
N PHE A 101 -1.43 8.53 -3.28
CA PHE A 101 -1.62 9.53 -4.34
C PHE A 101 -0.33 10.22 -4.78
N GLU A 102 0.84 9.78 -4.30
CA GLU A 102 2.13 10.28 -4.76
C GLU A 102 2.30 10.00 -6.26
N THR A 103 2.57 11.07 -7.00
CA THR A 103 2.60 11.06 -8.47
C THR A 103 3.61 10.07 -9.04
N THR A 104 4.77 9.93 -8.41
CA THR A 104 5.83 9.01 -8.86
C THR A 104 5.50 7.54 -8.63
N PHE A 105 4.57 7.23 -7.71
CA PHE A 105 4.09 5.87 -7.48
C PHE A 105 2.94 5.50 -8.40
N LEU A 106 2.18 6.50 -8.87
CA LEU A 106 1.03 6.33 -9.74
C LEU A 106 1.41 6.19 -11.22
N GLY A 107 2.43 6.92 -11.69
CA GLY A 107 2.77 6.90 -13.11
C GLY A 107 3.91 7.82 -13.50
N LYS A 108 3.96 8.15 -14.79
CA LYS A 108 4.89 9.15 -15.35
C LYS A 108 4.30 10.55 -15.20
N GLU A 109 5.14 11.59 -15.35
CA GLU A 109 4.84 12.99 -15.09
C GLU A 109 3.49 13.49 -15.64
N ASN A 110 2.95 13.06 -16.70
CA ASN A 110 1.66 13.51 -17.24
C ASN A 110 0.55 12.44 -17.13
N ASP A 111 0.78 11.36 -16.36
CA ASP A 111 -0.13 10.24 -16.23
C ASP A 111 -0.17 9.73 -14.78
N CYS A 112 -0.46 10.63 -13.86
CA CYS A 112 -0.43 10.38 -12.41
C CYS A 112 -1.66 10.95 -11.66
N GLY A 113 -2.72 11.33 -12.40
CA GLY A 113 -3.98 11.84 -11.84
C GLY A 113 -4.97 10.74 -11.43
N ILE A 114 -6.25 11.10 -11.36
CA ILE A 114 -7.36 10.19 -10.97
C ILE A 114 -7.38 8.93 -11.84
N ALA A 115 -7.15 9.06 -13.14
CA ALA A 115 -7.12 7.90 -14.05
C ALA A 115 -6.02 6.89 -13.66
N ALA A 116 -4.86 7.37 -13.20
CA ALA A 116 -3.79 6.50 -12.71
C ALA A 116 -4.19 5.80 -11.39
N VAL A 117 -4.83 6.52 -10.47
CA VAL A 117 -5.39 5.92 -9.23
C VAL A 117 -6.35 4.79 -9.58
N ILE A 118 -7.25 5.00 -10.54
CA ILE A 118 -8.21 3.97 -10.99
C ILE A 118 -7.46 2.74 -11.53
N ARG A 119 -6.45 2.91 -12.38
CA ARG A 119 -5.66 1.76 -12.89
C ARG A 119 -5.00 0.95 -11.78
N HIS A 120 -4.47 1.61 -10.76
CA HIS A 120 -3.91 0.91 -9.59
C HIS A 120 -4.99 0.17 -8.81
N LEU A 121 -6.14 0.78 -8.56
CA LEU A 121 -7.27 0.16 -7.88
C LEU A 121 -7.81 -1.05 -8.66
N GLU A 122 -7.94 -0.96 -9.99
CA GLU A 122 -8.34 -2.08 -10.85
C GLU A 122 -7.37 -3.26 -10.75
N HIS A 123 -6.05 -2.98 -10.76
CA HIS A 123 -5.03 -4.01 -10.61
C HIS A 123 -5.07 -4.64 -9.22
N LEU A 124 -5.16 -3.84 -8.15
CA LEU A 124 -5.29 -4.33 -6.77
C LEU A 124 -6.54 -5.19 -6.60
N HIS A 125 -7.68 -4.74 -7.16
CA HIS A 125 -8.93 -5.50 -7.15
C HIS A 125 -8.80 -6.85 -7.90
N LYS A 126 -8.16 -6.83 -9.06
CA LYS A 126 -7.91 -8.05 -9.87
C LYS A 126 -7.06 -9.08 -9.13
N ILE A 127 -6.05 -8.65 -8.39
CA ILE A 127 -5.06 -9.54 -7.75
C ILE A 127 -5.47 -9.92 -6.33
N GLY A 128 -5.97 -8.97 -5.54
CA GLY A 128 -6.27 -9.13 -4.11
C GLY A 128 -7.77 -9.19 -3.78
N GLY A 129 -8.64 -8.88 -4.73
CA GLY A 129 -10.09 -8.82 -4.51
C GLY A 129 -10.55 -7.52 -3.87
N GLU A 130 -11.86 -7.40 -3.66
CA GLU A 130 -12.49 -6.17 -3.18
C GLU A 130 -12.22 -5.86 -1.70
N ASP A 131 -11.94 -6.90 -0.89
CA ASP A 131 -11.79 -6.76 0.57
C ASP A 131 -10.44 -6.19 1.01
N CYS A 132 -9.43 -6.16 0.12
CA CYS A 132 -8.14 -5.56 0.43
C CYS A 132 -8.04 -4.08 0.06
N LEU A 133 -9.03 -3.50 -0.62
CA LEU A 133 -8.97 -2.12 -1.14
C LEU A 133 -9.21 -1.09 -0.05
N ALA A 134 -8.37 -0.06 -0.01
CA ALA A 134 -8.53 1.12 0.84
C ALA A 134 -7.93 2.37 0.17
N LEU A 135 -8.19 3.54 0.74
CA LEU A 135 -7.55 4.80 0.35
C LEU A 135 -6.50 5.17 1.40
N GLY A 136 -5.27 5.39 0.94
CA GLY A 136 -4.10 5.76 1.75
C GLY A 136 -3.40 6.98 1.17
N SER A 137 -4.12 8.06 1.02
CA SER A 137 -3.78 9.26 0.26
C SER A 137 -2.37 9.82 0.48
N ASP A 138 -1.89 9.78 1.72
CA ASP A 138 -0.59 10.36 2.13
C ASP A 138 -0.52 11.89 1.93
N PHE A 139 -1.67 12.59 2.04
CA PHE A 139 -1.77 14.03 1.73
C PHE A 139 -0.74 14.90 2.44
N ASP A 140 -0.42 14.61 3.70
CA ASP A 140 0.55 15.40 4.48
C ASP A 140 2.00 14.97 4.25
N GLY A 141 2.24 13.80 3.64
CA GLY A 141 3.54 13.21 3.41
C GLY A 141 4.10 13.41 1.98
N ILE A 142 3.28 13.91 1.06
CA ILE A 142 3.62 14.03 -0.37
C ILE A 142 3.54 15.50 -0.85
N LYS A 143 4.14 15.77 -2.01
CA LYS A 143 4.06 17.11 -2.65
C LYS A 143 2.67 17.42 -3.21
N GLY A 144 1.78 16.46 -3.21
CA GLY A 144 0.42 16.59 -3.73
C GLY A 144 0.27 16.11 -5.17
N ASN A 145 -0.94 15.67 -5.46
CA ASN A 145 -1.40 15.31 -6.79
C ASN A 145 -2.23 16.47 -7.33
N SER A 146 -2.03 16.87 -8.58
CA SER A 146 -2.72 18.03 -9.15
C SER A 146 -4.25 17.90 -9.22
N GLU A 147 -4.76 16.66 -9.23
CA GLU A 147 -6.20 16.36 -9.29
C GLU A 147 -6.80 15.95 -7.94
N LEU A 148 -5.94 15.52 -6.99
CA LEU A 148 -6.32 15.07 -5.65
C LEU A 148 -5.48 15.83 -4.63
N THR A 149 -5.92 17.03 -4.28
CA THR A 149 -5.17 17.97 -3.43
C THR A 149 -5.52 17.85 -1.95
N GLY A 150 -6.62 17.18 -1.64
CA GLY A 150 -7.09 17.02 -0.26
C GLY A 150 -8.39 16.21 -0.19
N VAL A 151 -8.92 16.07 1.02
CA VAL A 151 -10.13 15.27 1.28
C VAL A 151 -11.36 15.74 0.49
N GLN A 152 -11.43 17.01 0.14
CA GLN A 152 -12.51 17.59 -0.67
C GLN A 152 -12.59 16.96 -2.07
N ASP A 153 -11.49 16.45 -2.60
CA ASP A 153 -11.43 15.85 -3.94
C ASP A 153 -11.85 14.37 -3.96
N MET A 154 -12.13 13.79 -2.78
CA MET A 154 -12.58 12.39 -2.69
C MET A 154 -13.94 12.17 -3.38
N VAL A 155 -14.78 13.19 -3.45
CA VAL A 155 -16.03 13.14 -4.22
C VAL A 155 -15.72 12.96 -5.72
N ARG A 156 -14.75 13.70 -6.25
CA ARG A 156 -14.32 13.58 -7.66
C ARG A 156 -13.77 12.19 -7.97
N LEU A 157 -12.96 11.62 -7.08
CA LEU A 157 -12.46 10.26 -7.23
C LEU A 157 -13.61 9.24 -7.23
N ARG A 158 -14.58 9.38 -6.31
CA ARG A 158 -15.75 8.52 -6.25
C ARG A 158 -16.57 8.58 -7.54
N ASP A 159 -16.85 9.79 -8.03
CA ASP A 159 -17.61 9.99 -9.27
C ASP A 159 -16.88 9.38 -10.47
N ALA A 160 -15.56 9.55 -10.57
CA ALA A 160 -14.74 8.97 -11.62
C ALA A 160 -14.78 7.44 -11.60
N LEU A 161 -14.71 6.81 -10.42
CA LEU A 161 -14.84 5.36 -10.24
C LEU A 161 -16.24 4.87 -10.66
N GLN A 162 -17.31 5.61 -10.32
CA GLN A 162 -18.67 5.28 -10.77
C GLN A 162 -18.78 5.34 -12.29
N HIS A 163 -18.23 6.35 -12.94
CA HIS A 163 -18.19 6.46 -14.41
C HIS A 163 -17.34 5.35 -15.04
N ALA A 164 -16.31 4.85 -14.37
CA ALA A 164 -15.54 3.68 -14.78
C ALA A 164 -16.26 2.35 -14.54
N GLY A 165 -17.50 2.37 -14.05
CA GLY A 165 -18.35 1.17 -13.88
C GLY A 165 -18.20 0.46 -12.54
N TRP A 166 -17.54 1.07 -11.53
CA TRP A 166 -17.44 0.48 -10.20
C TRP A 166 -18.79 0.46 -9.50
N LYS A 167 -19.16 -0.71 -8.97
CA LYS A 167 -20.44 -0.89 -8.26
C LYS A 167 -20.39 -0.20 -6.89
N GLN A 168 -21.52 0.38 -6.47
CA GLN A 168 -21.67 1.07 -5.19
C GLN A 168 -21.13 0.24 -4.02
N ARG A 169 -21.43 -1.05 -3.95
CA ARG A 169 -20.94 -1.95 -2.92
C ARG A 169 -19.39 -1.99 -2.82
N ILE A 170 -18.70 -1.96 -3.96
CA ILE A 170 -17.23 -1.96 -3.97
C ILE A 170 -16.69 -0.58 -3.55
N LEU A 171 -17.38 0.48 -3.93
CA LEU A 171 -17.02 1.84 -3.49
C LEU A 171 -17.17 1.99 -1.98
N ASP A 172 -18.23 1.47 -1.39
CA ASP A 172 -18.43 1.53 0.07
C ASP A 172 -17.32 0.74 0.80
N LYS A 173 -16.90 -0.42 0.29
CA LYS A 173 -15.73 -1.15 0.80
C LYS A 173 -14.45 -0.35 0.70
N LEU A 174 -14.16 0.22 -0.47
CA LEU A 174 -12.95 1.01 -0.73
C LEU A 174 -12.87 2.25 0.17
N PHE A 175 -13.98 2.98 0.32
CA PHE A 175 -13.98 4.28 1.01
C PHE A 175 -14.04 4.17 2.52
N PHE A 176 -14.64 3.11 3.11
CA PHE A 176 -14.75 2.99 4.56
C PHE A 176 -14.90 1.57 5.12
N GLU A 177 -15.67 0.65 4.50
CA GLU A 177 -16.02 -0.63 5.15
C GLU A 177 -14.81 -1.52 5.41
N ASN A 178 -13.87 -1.62 4.47
CA ASN A 178 -12.67 -2.43 4.62
C ASN A 178 -11.79 -1.95 5.78
N VAL A 179 -11.64 -0.63 5.94
CA VAL A 179 -10.89 -0.05 7.07
C VAL A 179 -11.61 -0.34 8.38
N LEU A 180 -12.93 -0.17 8.44
CA LEU A 180 -13.72 -0.50 9.63
C LEU A 180 -13.64 -2.00 9.98
N ARG A 181 -13.69 -2.88 8.98
CA ARG A 181 -13.51 -4.33 9.17
C ARG A 181 -12.13 -4.66 9.73
N PHE A 182 -11.09 -4.02 9.22
CA PHE A 182 -9.70 -4.29 9.60
C PHE A 182 -9.40 -3.92 11.06
N TYR A 183 -10.01 -2.86 11.59
CA TYR A 183 -9.79 -2.37 12.97
C TYR A 183 -10.83 -2.86 13.99
N ARG A 184 -11.77 -3.72 13.61
CA ARG A 184 -12.72 -4.39 14.53
C ARG A 184 -12.18 -5.72 15.01
#